data_152371e3c744015571697935e84a8072
#
_entry.id   152371e3c744015571697935e84a8072
#
_cell.length_a   1.000
_cell.length_b   1.000
_cell.length_c   1.000
_cell.angle_alpha   90.00
_cell.angle_beta   90.00
_cell.angle_gamma   90.00
#
_symmetry.space_group_name_H-M   'P 1'
#
loop_
_entity.id
_entity.type
_entity.pdbx_description
1 polymer ?
#
loop_
_entity_poly.entity_id
_entity_poly.type
_entity_poly.pdbx_seq_one_letter_code
_entity_poly.pdbx_strand_id
1 'polypeptide(L)'
;MPYRRLPNTDQARVRALRTAIAENERRVEKNDVMLPFGLVQEAKSFLNRFEKSLAQYKQALDAQVSANKSFQHETHAARIYISHFIQVLNLAVVREDIKKDRKVFYGLDPDDFTVPDLSSETAILKWGQNLINGEQRRIQEGGTPMYNPGIAKVRVHYDVFKERKESQKIYQQSTSRYLKLVADMRAEGDEIILSIWNEIEKRYASLPPYKRLLECQNYGLVYYYRRNEPQLTPESDVAYEAAAAAEQYISFE
;
A
#
# COMPACT_ATOMS: atom_id res chain seq x y z
N MET A 1 28.25 -11.11 21.66
CA MET A 1 26.80 -11.25 21.39
C MET A 1 26.53 -11.03 19.92
N PRO A 2 25.57 -11.74 19.32
CA PRO A 2 25.15 -11.49 17.96
C PRO A 2 24.65 -10.04 17.79
N TYR A 3 24.62 -9.54 16.55
CA TYR A 3 24.21 -8.17 16.33
C TYR A 3 22.69 -8.01 16.32
N ARG A 4 22.23 -6.92 16.89
CA ARG A 4 20.82 -6.55 16.97
C ARG A 4 20.36 -5.91 15.65
N ARG A 5 19.16 -6.27 15.16
CA ARG A 5 18.57 -5.68 13.97
C ARG A 5 17.22 -5.06 14.29
N LEU A 6 17.08 -3.77 14.01
CA LEU A 6 15.81 -3.06 14.12
C LEU A 6 14.77 -3.57 13.09
N PRO A 7 13.48 -3.48 13.40
CA PRO A 7 12.41 -3.87 12.50
C PRO A 7 12.42 -2.97 11.25
N ASN A 8 12.34 -3.60 10.07
CA ASN A 8 12.35 -2.90 8.78
C ASN A 8 10.96 -2.77 8.13
N THR A 9 9.92 -3.40 8.70
CA THR A 9 8.54 -3.32 8.22
C THR A 9 7.62 -2.78 9.31
N ASP A 10 6.51 -2.16 8.91
CA ASP A 10 5.53 -1.60 9.84
C ASP A 10 4.94 -2.69 10.75
N GLN A 11 4.68 -3.89 10.21
CA GLN A 11 4.21 -5.02 11.00
C GLN A 11 5.26 -5.54 11.99
N ALA A 12 6.54 -5.46 11.64
CA ALA A 12 7.63 -5.83 12.55
C ALA A 12 7.76 -4.81 13.70
N ARG A 13 7.56 -3.49 13.43
CA ARG A 13 7.51 -2.44 14.45
C ARG A 13 6.37 -2.67 15.44
N VAL A 14 5.17 -2.94 14.93
CA VAL A 14 4.00 -3.27 15.75
C VAL A 14 4.27 -4.50 16.62
N ARG A 15 4.83 -5.58 16.06
CA ARG A 15 5.17 -6.78 16.84
C ARG A 15 6.20 -6.47 17.93
N ALA A 16 7.29 -5.75 17.60
CA ALA A 16 8.33 -5.41 18.58
C ALA A 16 7.76 -4.63 19.77
N LEU A 17 6.94 -3.60 19.50
CA LEU A 17 6.29 -2.81 20.56
C LEU A 17 5.30 -3.62 21.37
N ARG A 18 4.44 -4.42 20.73
CA ARG A 18 3.46 -5.27 21.43
C ARG A 18 4.16 -6.28 22.34
N THR A 19 5.20 -6.95 21.84
CA THR A 19 5.95 -7.94 22.62
C THR A 19 6.62 -7.28 23.83
N ALA A 20 7.28 -6.13 23.63
CA ALA A 20 7.93 -5.42 24.72
C ALA A 20 6.94 -4.95 25.81
N ILE A 21 5.80 -4.41 25.40
CA ILE A 21 4.74 -3.95 26.31
C ILE A 21 4.15 -5.14 27.09
N ALA A 22 3.78 -6.22 26.41
CA ALA A 22 3.18 -7.40 27.02
C ALA A 22 4.15 -8.09 28.01
N GLU A 23 5.43 -8.24 27.64
CA GLU A 23 6.41 -8.81 28.54
C GLU A 23 6.66 -7.91 29.77
N ASN A 24 6.69 -6.59 29.58
CA ASN A 24 6.82 -5.66 30.71
C ASN A 24 5.61 -5.75 31.66
N GLU A 25 4.38 -5.85 31.15
CA GLU A 25 3.18 -6.04 31.96
C GLU A 25 3.22 -7.35 32.76
N ARG A 26 3.61 -8.45 32.12
CA ARG A 26 3.81 -9.75 32.77
C ARG A 26 4.85 -9.70 33.92
N ARG A 27 5.91 -8.90 33.73
CA ARG A 27 6.96 -8.73 34.75
C ARG A 27 6.50 -7.85 35.91
N VAL A 28 5.75 -6.78 35.59
CA VAL A 28 5.17 -5.91 36.63
C VAL A 28 4.26 -6.68 37.57
N GLU A 29 3.45 -7.60 37.08
CA GLU A 29 2.60 -8.50 37.89
C GLU A 29 3.41 -9.36 38.87
N LYS A 30 4.70 -9.62 38.58
CA LYS A 30 5.64 -10.34 39.41
C LYS A 30 6.52 -9.43 40.28
N ASN A 31 6.21 -8.14 40.36
CA ASN A 31 7.02 -7.10 41.02
C ASN A 31 8.44 -6.96 40.45
N ASP A 32 8.64 -7.32 39.18
CA ASP A 32 9.91 -7.25 38.49
C ASP A 32 9.83 -6.17 37.39
N VAL A 33 9.95 -4.90 37.76
CA VAL A 33 9.83 -3.76 36.84
C VAL A 33 11.13 -3.56 36.08
N MET A 34 11.11 -3.75 34.75
CA MET A 34 12.25 -3.67 33.88
C MET A 34 12.37 -2.34 33.12
N LEU A 35 11.25 -1.77 32.67
CA LEU A 35 11.24 -0.56 31.86
C LEU A 35 10.74 0.65 32.67
N PRO A 36 11.28 1.85 32.40
CA PRO A 36 10.75 3.09 32.97
C PRO A 36 9.28 3.31 32.58
N PHE A 37 8.46 3.70 33.53
CA PHE A 37 7.04 3.92 33.34
C PHE A 37 6.73 4.88 32.17
N GLY A 38 7.47 6.00 32.07
CA GLY A 38 7.32 6.99 31.00
C GLY A 38 7.51 6.37 29.61
N LEU A 39 8.56 5.56 29.43
CA LEU A 39 8.85 4.88 28.16
C LEU A 39 7.77 3.87 27.77
N VAL A 40 7.21 3.15 28.75
CA VAL A 40 6.09 2.22 28.49
C VAL A 40 4.82 2.97 28.07
N GLN A 41 4.52 4.11 28.69
CA GLN A 41 3.36 4.93 28.33
C GLN A 41 3.53 5.55 26.93
N GLU A 42 4.71 6.02 26.61
CA GLU A 42 5.06 6.53 25.27
C GLU A 42 4.89 5.44 24.23
N ALA A 43 5.43 4.24 24.47
CA ALA A 43 5.28 3.09 23.57
C ALA A 43 3.82 2.69 23.35
N LYS A 44 2.99 2.64 24.41
CA LYS A 44 1.56 2.34 24.33
C LYS A 44 0.80 3.40 23.52
N SER A 45 1.06 4.66 23.79
CA SER A 45 0.43 5.79 23.08
C SER A 45 0.80 5.78 21.61
N PHE A 46 2.09 5.61 21.30
CA PHE A 46 2.58 5.50 19.94
C PHE A 46 1.97 4.30 19.22
N LEU A 47 2.01 3.11 19.80
CA LEU A 47 1.46 1.89 19.22
C LEU A 47 0.00 2.07 18.82
N ASN A 48 -0.84 2.63 19.68
CA ASN A 48 -2.25 2.88 19.40
C ASN A 48 -2.43 3.82 18.20
N ARG A 49 -1.68 4.94 18.15
CA ARG A 49 -1.71 5.88 17.01
C ARG A 49 -1.23 5.22 15.72
N PHE A 50 -0.17 4.44 15.80
CA PHE A 50 0.43 3.78 14.64
C PHE A 50 -0.49 2.70 14.06
N GLU A 51 -1.09 1.86 14.90
CA GLU A 51 -2.06 0.84 14.48
C GLU A 51 -3.31 1.45 13.85
N LYS A 52 -3.81 2.56 14.40
CA LYS A 52 -4.93 3.31 13.83
C LYS A 52 -4.58 3.85 12.43
N SER A 53 -3.38 4.41 12.27
CA SER A 53 -2.92 4.92 10.97
C SER A 53 -2.73 3.81 9.95
N LEU A 54 -2.22 2.65 10.36
CA LEU A 54 -2.10 1.46 9.52
C LEU A 54 -3.48 0.93 9.08
N ALA A 55 -4.46 0.90 10.00
CA ALA A 55 -5.82 0.49 9.69
C ALA A 55 -6.48 1.45 8.67
N GLN A 56 -6.30 2.76 8.83
CA GLN A 56 -6.80 3.77 7.88
C GLN A 56 -6.14 3.61 6.50
N TYR A 57 -4.83 3.39 6.45
CA TYR A 57 -4.13 3.13 5.19
C TYR A 57 -4.64 1.87 4.51
N LYS A 58 -4.83 0.78 5.26
CA LYS A 58 -5.38 -0.47 4.72
C LYS A 58 -6.78 -0.28 4.16
N GLN A 59 -7.66 0.40 4.90
CA GLN A 59 -9.02 0.71 4.44
C GLN A 59 -9.01 1.54 3.14
N ALA A 60 -8.15 2.56 3.05
CA ALA A 60 -8.03 3.38 1.85
C ALA A 60 -7.49 2.57 0.66
N LEU A 61 -6.54 1.66 0.89
CA LEU A 61 -6.00 0.77 -0.12
C LEU A 61 -7.06 -0.21 -0.64
N ASP A 62 -7.85 -0.83 0.24
CA ASP A 62 -8.93 -1.74 -0.13
C ASP A 62 -10.02 -1.01 -0.95
N ALA A 63 -10.36 0.22 -0.57
CA ALA A 63 -11.28 1.07 -1.31
C ALA A 63 -10.72 1.43 -2.71
N GLN A 64 -9.44 1.78 -2.81
CA GLN A 64 -8.77 2.05 -4.09
C GLN A 64 -8.76 0.81 -5.00
N VAL A 65 -8.47 -0.38 -4.47
CA VAL A 65 -8.49 -1.64 -5.23
C VAL A 65 -9.88 -1.91 -5.78
N SER A 66 -10.93 -1.73 -4.97
CA SER A 66 -12.32 -1.89 -5.39
C SER A 66 -12.71 -0.88 -6.48
N ALA A 67 -12.37 0.39 -6.28
CA ALA A 67 -12.61 1.45 -7.27
C ALA A 67 -11.88 1.18 -8.59
N ASN A 68 -10.66 0.68 -8.55
CA ASN A 68 -9.88 0.35 -9.74
C ASN A 68 -10.53 -0.80 -10.55
N LYS A 69 -11.06 -1.83 -9.88
CA LYS A 69 -11.80 -2.90 -10.58
C LYS A 69 -13.04 -2.36 -11.31
N SER A 70 -13.82 -1.51 -10.64
CA SER A 70 -14.98 -0.85 -11.25
C SER A 70 -14.58 0.04 -12.43
N PHE A 71 -13.51 0.82 -12.28
CA PHE A 71 -12.99 1.67 -13.35
C PHE A 71 -12.54 0.87 -14.58
N GLN A 72 -11.83 -0.24 -14.39
CA GLN A 72 -11.42 -1.11 -15.51
C GLN A 72 -12.62 -1.69 -16.27
N HIS A 73 -13.66 -2.11 -15.54
CA HIS A 73 -14.91 -2.60 -16.14
C HIS A 73 -15.56 -1.52 -17.02
N GLU A 74 -15.73 -0.31 -16.48
CA GLU A 74 -16.37 0.79 -17.22
C GLU A 74 -15.50 1.30 -18.38
N THR A 75 -14.17 1.28 -18.22
CA THR A 75 -13.23 1.57 -19.32
C THR A 75 -13.43 0.60 -20.48
N HIS A 76 -13.57 -0.69 -20.19
CA HIS A 76 -13.83 -1.72 -21.20
C HIS A 76 -15.18 -1.52 -21.88
N ALA A 77 -16.23 -1.25 -21.11
CA ALA A 77 -17.56 -0.98 -21.64
C ALA A 77 -17.55 0.27 -22.57
N ALA A 78 -16.98 1.39 -22.11
CA ALA A 78 -16.88 2.60 -22.92
C ALA A 78 -16.14 2.35 -24.25
N ARG A 79 -15.02 1.61 -24.19
CA ARG A 79 -14.25 1.21 -25.39
C ARG A 79 -15.08 0.42 -26.37
N ILE A 80 -15.83 -0.58 -25.92
CA ILE A 80 -16.71 -1.40 -26.77
C ILE A 80 -17.77 -0.54 -27.44
N TYR A 81 -18.48 0.30 -26.69
CA TYR A 81 -19.55 1.12 -27.27
C TYR A 81 -19.05 2.19 -28.24
N ILE A 82 -17.89 2.80 -27.97
CA ILE A 82 -17.24 3.74 -28.88
C ILE A 82 -16.80 3.02 -30.18
N SER A 83 -16.11 1.89 -30.05
CA SER A 83 -15.67 1.07 -31.19
C SER A 83 -16.84 0.61 -32.03
N HIS A 84 -17.88 0.07 -31.40
CA HIS A 84 -19.09 -0.41 -32.08
C HIS A 84 -19.82 0.71 -32.82
N PHE A 85 -19.96 1.91 -32.20
CA PHE A 85 -20.56 3.05 -32.88
C PHE A 85 -19.80 3.44 -34.14
N ILE A 86 -18.46 3.49 -34.11
CA ILE A 86 -17.61 3.82 -35.26
C ILE A 86 -17.76 2.75 -36.36
N GLN A 87 -17.80 1.47 -36.01
CA GLN A 87 -18.02 0.38 -36.96
C GLN A 87 -19.35 0.50 -37.67
N VAL A 88 -20.44 0.74 -36.91
CA VAL A 88 -21.79 0.90 -37.47
C VAL A 88 -21.90 2.17 -38.33
N LEU A 89 -21.25 3.26 -37.93
CA LEU A 89 -21.12 4.48 -38.74
C LEU A 89 -20.43 4.19 -40.06
N ASN A 90 -19.31 3.49 -40.04
CA ASN A 90 -18.55 3.11 -41.23
C ASN A 90 -19.41 2.20 -42.16
N LEU A 91 -20.15 1.24 -41.59
CA LEU A 91 -21.07 0.40 -42.36
C LEU A 91 -22.21 1.19 -42.99
N ALA A 92 -22.76 2.19 -42.29
CA ALA A 92 -23.81 3.07 -42.84
C ALA A 92 -23.27 3.93 -44.00
N VAL A 93 -22.00 4.34 -43.95
CA VAL A 93 -21.35 5.04 -45.05
C VAL A 93 -21.12 4.11 -46.25
N VAL A 94 -20.69 2.85 -46.04
CA VAL A 94 -20.49 1.85 -47.09
C VAL A 94 -21.82 1.52 -47.79
N ARG A 95 -22.94 1.53 -47.07
CA ARG A 95 -24.31 1.32 -47.64
C ARG A 95 -24.90 2.57 -48.25
N GLU A 96 -24.20 3.69 -48.26
CA GLU A 96 -24.67 4.99 -48.73
C GLU A 96 -25.84 5.59 -47.93
N ASP A 97 -26.18 5.03 -46.74
CA ASP A 97 -27.16 5.59 -45.84
C ASP A 97 -26.70 6.96 -45.27
N ILE A 98 -25.38 7.13 -45.16
CA ILE A 98 -24.72 8.36 -44.72
C ILE A 98 -23.60 8.73 -45.72
N LYS A 99 -23.57 10.02 -46.14
CA LYS A 99 -22.53 10.53 -47.02
C LYS A 99 -21.16 10.47 -46.31
N LYS A 100 -20.11 10.01 -47.00
CA LYS A 100 -18.77 9.85 -46.44
C LYS A 100 -18.19 11.13 -45.82
N ASP A 101 -18.50 12.31 -46.38
CA ASP A 101 -18.03 13.60 -45.89
C ASP A 101 -18.56 13.91 -44.48
N ARG A 102 -19.64 13.28 -44.04
CA ARG A 102 -20.20 13.45 -42.69
C ARG A 102 -19.36 12.81 -41.60
N LYS A 103 -18.42 11.94 -41.93
CA LYS A 103 -17.45 11.37 -40.98
C LYS A 103 -16.57 12.44 -40.33
N VAL A 104 -16.30 13.54 -41.05
CA VAL A 104 -15.54 14.69 -40.52
C VAL A 104 -16.18 15.28 -39.26
N PHE A 105 -17.49 15.22 -39.08
CA PHE A 105 -18.15 15.68 -37.87
C PHE A 105 -17.72 14.95 -36.59
N TYR A 106 -17.30 13.69 -36.74
CA TYR A 106 -16.80 12.85 -35.67
C TYR A 106 -15.26 12.91 -35.54
N GLY A 107 -14.59 13.72 -36.37
CA GLY A 107 -13.14 13.78 -36.43
C GLY A 107 -12.49 12.55 -37.07
N LEU A 108 -13.29 11.79 -37.86
CA LEU A 108 -12.82 10.63 -38.64
C LEU A 108 -12.49 11.04 -40.06
N ASP A 109 -11.47 10.37 -40.63
CA ASP A 109 -11.15 10.52 -42.04
C ASP A 109 -12.28 9.92 -42.90
N PRO A 110 -12.81 10.61 -43.93
CA PRO A 110 -13.82 10.11 -44.85
C PRO A 110 -13.42 8.80 -45.53
N ASP A 111 -12.17 8.63 -45.89
CA ASP A 111 -11.66 7.49 -46.68
C ASP A 111 -11.07 6.36 -45.83
N ASP A 112 -10.85 6.57 -44.50
CA ASP A 112 -10.40 5.54 -43.58
C ASP A 112 -11.57 4.88 -42.86
N PHE A 113 -11.82 3.58 -43.08
CA PHE A 113 -12.88 2.79 -42.47
C PHE A 113 -12.39 1.95 -41.27
N THR A 114 -11.20 2.20 -40.80
CA THR A 114 -10.67 1.55 -39.58
C THR A 114 -11.22 2.20 -38.29
N VAL A 115 -11.23 1.43 -37.22
CA VAL A 115 -11.51 1.98 -35.89
C VAL A 115 -10.21 2.54 -35.33
N PRO A 116 -10.17 3.79 -34.90
CA PRO A 116 -8.99 4.37 -34.27
C PRO A 116 -8.53 3.57 -33.03
N ASP A 117 -7.26 3.70 -32.68
CA ASP A 117 -6.75 3.10 -31.46
C ASP A 117 -7.47 3.69 -30.21
N LEU A 118 -8.09 2.79 -29.43
CA LEU A 118 -8.80 3.10 -28.19
C LEU A 118 -8.10 2.47 -26.97
N SER A 119 -6.81 2.12 -27.08
CA SER A 119 -6.08 1.47 -26.00
C SER A 119 -5.90 2.36 -24.78
N SER A 120 -5.69 3.66 -24.96
CA SER A 120 -5.45 4.62 -23.89
C SER A 120 -6.74 5.31 -23.40
N GLU A 121 -6.74 5.69 -22.12
CA GLU A 121 -7.82 6.48 -21.52
C GLU A 121 -8.02 7.84 -22.23
N THR A 122 -6.93 8.46 -22.66
CA THR A 122 -6.97 9.72 -23.42
C THR A 122 -7.64 9.55 -24.77
N ALA A 123 -7.42 8.41 -25.43
CA ALA A 123 -8.10 8.08 -26.69
C ALA A 123 -9.61 7.88 -26.46
N ILE A 124 -10.01 7.16 -25.41
CA ILE A 124 -11.43 6.98 -25.06
C ILE A 124 -12.09 8.33 -24.79
N LEU A 125 -11.42 9.23 -24.03
CA LEU A 125 -11.95 10.58 -23.78
C LEU A 125 -12.11 11.37 -25.06
N LYS A 126 -11.11 11.38 -25.94
CA LYS A 126 -11.12 12.09 -27.21
C LYS A 126 -12.26 11.57 -28.12
N TRP A 127 -12.24 10.27 -28.38
CA TRP A 127 -13.16 9.68 -29.35
C TRP A 127 -14.60 9.64 -28.83
N GLY A 128 -14.82 9.37 -27.54
CA GLY A 128 -16.16 9.45 -26.94
C GLY A 128 -16.78 10.85 -27.08
N GLN A 129 -16.01 11.91 -26.78
CA GLN A 129 -16.50 13.27 -26.96
C GLN A 129 -16.75 13.61 -28.43
N ASN A 130 -15.84 13.21 -29.33
CA ASN A 130 -15.97 13.45 -30.76
C ASN A 130 -17.23 12.79 -31.33
N LEU A 131 -17.54 11.55 -30.93
CA LEU A 131 -18.74 10.85 -31.38
C LEU A 131 -20.01 11.53 -30.89
N ILE A 132 -20.06 11.96 -29.64
CA ILE A 132 -21.22 12.66 -29.07
C ILE A 132 -21.48 13.97 -29.81
N ASN A 133 -20.44 14.78 -30.01
CA ASN A 133 -20.55 16.08 -30.70
C ASN A 133 -20.87 15.88 -32.19
N GLY A 134 -20.23 14.90 -32.84
CA GLY A 134 -20.40 14.60 -34.26
C GLY A 134 -21.82 14.14 -34.57
N GLU A 135 -22.37 13.24 -33.77
CA GLU A 135 -23.74 12.76 -33.96
C GLU A 135 -24.76 13.89 -33.72
N GLN A 136 -24.56 14.69 -32.68
CA GLN A 136 -25.41 15.86 -32.43
C GLN A 136 -25.41 16.81 -33.63
N ARG A 137 -24.25 17.12 -34.20
CA ARG A 137 -24.13 17.97 -35.37
C ARG A 137 -24.79 17.36 -36.61
N ARG A 138 -24.57 16.06 -36.84
CA ARG A 138 -25.17 15.36 -38.00
C ARG A 138 -26.69 15.39 -37.92
N ILE A 139 -27.29 15.19 -36.75
CA ILE A 139 -28.73 15.26 -36.52
C ILE A 139 -29.27 16.68 -36.77
N GLN A 140 -28.55 17.71 -36.26
CA GLN A 140 -28.91 19.12 -36.47
C GLN A 140 -28.93 19.49 -37.97
N GLU A 141 -28.06 18.86 -38.77
CA GLU A 141 -28.04 19.03 -40.23
C GLU A 141 -29.01 18.09 -41.00
N GLY A 142 -30.03 17.54 -40.32
CA GLY A 142 -31.10 16.78 -40.88
C GLY A 142 -30.82 15.27 -41.05
N GLY A 143 -29.74 14.76 -40.46
CA GLY A 143 -29.45 13.32 -40.47
C GLY A 143 -30.36 12.55 -39.50
N THR A 144 -30.76 11.33 -39.87
CA THR A 144 -31.50 10.43 -38.97
C THR A 144 -30.59 9.83 -37.90
N PRO A 145 -30.97 9.79 -36.61
CA PRO A 145 -30.14 9.23 -35.55
C PRO A 145 -29.67 7.82 -35.83
N MET A 146 -28.41 7.52 -35.44
CA MET A 146 -27.88 6.14 -35.45
C MET A 146 -28.69 5.28 -34.47
N TYR A 147 -29.07 4.09 -34.88
CA TYR A 147 -30.03 3.26 -34.12
C TYR A 147 -29.32 2.24 -33.18
N ASN A 148 -28.31 1.52 -33.65
CA ASN A 148 -27.69 0.43 -32.90
C ASN A 148 -26.14 0.40 -33.08
N PRO A 149 -25.34 0.91 -32.11
CA PRO A 149 -25.79 1.55 -30.87
C PRO A 149 -26.26 2.98 -31.11
N GLY A 150 -27.30 3.43 -30.43
CA GLY A 150 -27.66 4.85 -30.40
C GLY A 150 -26.63 5.66 -29.59
N ILE A 151 -26.44 6.93 -29.97
CA ILE A 151 -25.45 7.82 -29.30
C ILE A 151 -25.76 8.03 -27.81
N ALA A 152 -27.01 7.96 -27.39
CA ALA A 152 -27.40 8.05 -25.98
C ALA A 152 -26.76 6.92 -25.15
N LYS A 153 -26.65 5.71 -25.72
CA LYS A 153 -26.04 4.58 -25.05
C LYS A 153 -24.52 4.75 -24.95
N VAL A 154 -23.88 5.23 -26.02
CA VAL A 154 -22.45 5.60 -26.00
C VAL A 154 -22.19 6.65 -24.94
N ARG A 155 -23.03 7.69 -24.85
CA ARG A 155 -22.91 8.77 -23.87
C ARG A 155 -22.99 8.24 -22.44
N VAL A 156 -23.93 7.36 -22.12
CA VAL A 156 -24.06 6.77 -20.78
C VAL A 156 -22.75 6.09 -20.35
N HIS A 157 -22.20 5.19 -21.17
CA HIS A 157 -20.94 4.49 -20.84
C HIS A 157 -19.75 5.42 -20.80
N TYR A 158 -19.70 6.44 -21.66
CA TYR A 158 -18.67 7.47 -21.67
C TYR A 158 -18.71 8.33 -20.40
N ASP A 159 -19.88 8.79 -19.98
CA ASP A 159 -20.01 9.62 -18.77
C ASP A 159 -19.72 8.82 -17.50
N VAL A 160 -20.15 7.56 -17.41
CA VAL A 160 -19.79 6.64 -16.32
C VAL A 160 -18.28 6.42 -16.27
N PHE A 161 -17.63 6.20 -17.42
CA PHE A 161 -16.17 6.09 -17.49
C PHE A 161 -15.47 7.34 -16.93
N LYS A 162 -15.91 8.55 -17.32
CA LYS A 162 -15.38 9.81 -16.82
C LYS A 162 -15.50 9.93 -15.29
N GLU A 163 -16.69 9.65 -14.78
CA GLU A 163 -16.98 9.67 -13.34
C GLU A 163 -16.07 8.71 -12.56
N ARG A 164 -15.91 7.46 -13.06
CA ARG A 164 -15.06 6.46 -12.43
C ARG A 164 -13.59 6.83 -12.49
N LYS A 165 -13.14 7.48 -13.56
CA LYS A 165 -11.78 8.00 -13.67
C LYS A 165 -11.48 9.05 -12.61
N GLU A 166 -12.37 10.03 -12.41
CA GLU A 166 -12.21 11.04 -11.36
C GLU A 166 -12.24 10.41 -9.95
N SER A 167 -13.16 9.48 -9.72
CA SER A 167 -13.23 8.73 -8.46
C SER A 167 -11.94 7.97 -8.17
N GLN A 168 -11.37 7.28 -9.16
CA GLN A 168 -10.09 6.56 -9.03
C GLN A 168 -8.97 7.49 -8.58
N LYS A 169 -8.88 8.68 -9.17
CA LYS A 169 -7.88 9.70 -8.79
C LYS A 169 -8.02 10.12 -7.32
N ILE A 170 -9.25 10.31 -6.85
CA ILE A 170 -9.53 10.66 -5.44
C ILE A 170 -9.08 9.54 -4.50
N TYR A 171 -9.37 8.28 -4.83
CA TYR A 171 -8.92 7.14 -4.02
C TYR A 171 -7.39 7.00 -4.00
N GLN A 172 -6.72 7.20 -5.13
CA GLN A 172 -5.26 7.20 -5.20
C GLN A 172 -4.64 8.29 -4.32
N GLN A 173 -5.19 9.50 -4.35
CA GLN A 173 -4.75 10.61 -3.51
C GLN A 173 -4.95 10.29 -2.02
N SER A 174 -6.10 9.71 -1.67
CA SER A 174 -6.42 9.30 -0.31
C SER A 174 -5.43 8.25 0.21
N THR A 175 -5.18 7.20 -0.56
CA THR A 175 -4.22 6.14 -0.22
C THR A 175 -2.80 6.70 -0.05
N SER A 176 -2.35 7.56 -0.96
CA SER A 176 -1.05 8.22 -0.89
C SER A 176 -0.91 9.09 0.37
N ARG A 177 -1.96 9.82 0.75
CA ARG A 177 -2.00 10.61 1.98
C ARG A 177 -1.84 9.74 3.24
N TYR A 178 -2.60 8.64 3.34
CA TYR A 178 -2.50 7.75 4.50
C TYR A 178 -1.17 7.01 4.55
N LEU A 179 -0.63 6.61 3.40
CA LEU A 179 0.72 6.03 3.34
C LEU A 179 1.78 7.00 3.86
N LYS A 180 1.68 8.28 3.49
CA LYS A 180 2.59 9.31 3.99
C LYS A 180 2.50 9.47 5.50
N LEU A 181 1.28 9.51 6.06
CA LEU A 181 1.10 9.59 7.52
C LEU A 181 1.77 8.42 8.26
N VAL A 182 1.64 7.19 7.73
CA VAL A 182 2.34 6.02 8.29
C VAL A 182 3.85 6.17 8.15
N ALA A 183 4.34 6.63 7.00
CA ALA A 183 5.77 6.79 6.74
C ALA A 183 6.42 7.82 7.69
N ASP A 184 5.74 8.93 7.94
CA ASP A 184 6.22 10.00 8.82
C ASP A 184 6.33 9.55 10.29
N MET A 185 5.56 8.52 10.70
CA MET A 185 5.62 7.95 12.05
C MET A 185 6.76 6.93 12.26
N ARG A 186 7.38 6.42 11.19
CA ARG A 186 8.36 5.32 11.29
C ARG A 186 9.58 5.68 12.10
N ALA A 187 10.10 6.89 11.96
CA ALA A 187 11.28 7.36 12.69
C ALA A 187 11.02 7.38 14.20
N GLU A 188 9.88 7.97 14.64
CA GLU A 188 9.46 7.98 16.05
C GLU A 188 9.34 6.54 16.59
N GLY A 189 8.74 5.63 15.82
CA GLY A 189 8.62 4.23 16.21
C GLY A 189 9.95 3.51 16.34
N ASP A 190 10.90 3.77 15.46
CA ASP A 190 12.25 3.20 15.52
C ASP A 190 13.04 3.72 16.73
N GLU A 191 12.90 5.01 17.08
CA GLU A 191 13.52 5.61 18.27
C GLU A 191 12.97 5.03 19.57
N ILE A 192 11.65 4.86 19.69
CA ILE A 192 11.02 4.23 20.84
C ILE A 192 11.48 2.79 21.01
N ILE A 193 11.48 2.00 19.91
CA ILE A 193 11.93 0.61 19.92
C ILE A 193 13.42 0.55 20.32
N LEU A 194 14.25 1.42 19.78
CA LEU A 194 15.67 1.50 20.11
C LEU A 194 15.87 1.80 21.61
N SER A 195 15.13 2.75 22.17
CA SER A 195 15.18 3.13 23.58
C SER A 195 14.78 1.96 24.49
N ILE A 196 13.68 1.27 24.17
CA ILE A 196 13.26 0.07 24.90
C ILE A 196 14.36 -1.00 24.86
N TRP A 197 14.87 -1.30 23.68
CA TRP A 197 15.87 -2.34 23.51
C TRP A 197 17.20 -2.03 24.22
N ASN A 198 17.59 -0.75 24.25
CA ASN A 198 18.77 -0.30 24.98
C ASN A 198 18.59 -0.48 26.49
N GLU A 199 17.44 -0.10 27.05
CA GLU A 199 17.16 -0.28 28.48
C GLU A 199 17.15 -1.75 28.87
N ILE A 200 16.55 -2.63 28.06
CA ILE A 200 16.54 -4.06 28.31
C ILE A 200 17.96 -4.65 28.26
N GLU A 201 18.75 -4.36 27.23
CA GLU A 201 20.14 -4.83 27.14
C GLU A 201 21.00 -4.34 28.30
N LYS A 202 20.80 -3.10 28.76
CA LYS A 202 21.47 -2.54 29.92
C LYS A 202 21.09 -3.26 31.21
N ARG A 203 19.78 -3.56 31.39
CA ARG A 203 19.24 -4.26 32.55
C ARG A 203 19.82 -5.66 32.72
N TYR A 204 19.95 -6.37 31.59
CA TYR A 204 20.49 -7.73 31.58
C TYR A 204 21.97 -7.82 31.29
N ALA A 205 22.73 -6.71 31.39
CA ALA A 205 24.14 -6.67 31.08
C ALA A 205 25.01 -7.61 31.98
N SER A 206 24.56 -7.84 33.21
CA SER A 206 25.25 -8.71 34.19
C SER A 206 24.96 -10.20 34.01
N LEU A 207 23.99 -10.58 33.18
CA LEU A 207 23.68 -11.98 32.95
C LEU A 207 24.67 -12.64 32.00
N PRO A 208 24.90 -13.97 32.16
CA PRO A 208 25.66 -14.76 31.18
C PRO A 208 25.10 -14.59 29.75
N PRO A 209 25.95 -14.71 28.72
CA PRO A 209 25.58 -14.31 27.35
C PRO A 209 24.35 -14.99 26.77
N TYR A 210 24.17 -16.29 27.01
CA TYR A 210 23.01 -17.03 26.50
C TYR A 210 21.72 -16.66 27.25
N LYS A 211 21.77 -16.59 28.58
CA LYS A 211 20.63 -16.15 29.42
C LYS A 211 20.22 -14.72 29.05
N ARG A 212 21.20 -13.83 28.89
CA ARG A 212 20.96 -12.45 28.44
C ARG A 212 20.24 -12.41 27.09
N LEU A 213 20.68 -13.23 26.13
CA LEU A 213 20.07 -13.33 24.80
C LEU A 213 18.58 -13.72 24.91
N LEU A 214 18.28 -14.76 25.69
CA LEU A 214 16.90 -15.25 25.89
C LEU A 214 16.01 -14.19 26.54
N GLU A 215 16.49 -13.54 27.62
CA GLU A 215 15.71 -12.50 28.28
C GLU A 215 15.45 -11.29 27.37
N CYS A 216 16.42 -10.87 26.58
CA CYS A 216 16.24 -9.81 25.59
C CYS A 216 15.23 -10.24 24.49
N GLN A 217 15.28 -11.49 24.02
CA GLN A 217 14.32 -12.00 23.02
C GLN A 217 12.89 -12.04 23.54
N ASN A 218 12.66 -12.28 24.84
CA ASN A 218 11.34 -12.20 25.47
C ASN A 218 10.69 -10.80 25.30
N TYR A 219 11.49 -9.74 25.25
CA TYR A 219 11.06 -8.37 24.94
C TYR A 219 10.98 -8.03 23.45
N GLY A 220 11.15 -9.03 22.58
CA GLY A 220 11.04 -8.86 21.14
C GLY A 220 12.31 -8.35 20.44
N LEU A 221 13.46 -8.37 21.11
CA LEU A 221 14.74 -8.07 20.49
C LEU A 221 15.09 -9.16 19.48
N VAL A 222 15.52 -8.75 18.28
CA VAL A 222 15.89 -9.65 17.21
C VAL A 222 17.39 -9.62 16.98
N TYR A 223 18.03 -10.78 17.11
CA TYR A 223 19.46 -10.94 16.94
C TYR A 223 19.80 -11.85 15.76
N TYR A 224 20.89 -11.50 15.08
CA TYR A 224 21.41 -12.26 13.95
C TYR A 224 22.88 -12.59 14.19
N TYR A 225 23.27 -13.82 13.85
CA TYR A 225 24.65 -14.27 13.83
C TYR A 225 25.29 -13.99 12.47
N ARG A 226 26.54 -13.57 12.45
CA ARG A 226 27.31 -13.51 11.21
C ARG A 226 27.64 -14.91 10.73
N ARG A 227 27.94 -15.06 9.45
CA ARG A 227 28.10 -16.37 8.78
C ARG A 227 29.02 -17.37 9.50
N ASN A 228 30.04 -16.91 10.22
CA ASN A 228 31.00 -17.75 10.96
C ASN A 228 31.01 -17.45 12.46
N GLU A 229 29.99 -16.80 12.99
CA GLU A 229 29.89 -16.48 14.41
C GLU A 229 29.34 -17.69 15.16
N PRO A 230 30.03 -18.19 16.23
CA PRO A 230 29.51 -19.29 17.03
C PRO A 230 28.19 -18.90 17.70
N GLN A 231 27.22 -19.81 17.66
CA GLN A 231 25.96 -19.60 18.34
C GLN A 231 26.13 -19.77 19.85
N LEU A 232 25.49 -18.89 20.60
CA LEU A 232 25.43 -19.00 22.06
C LEU A 232 24.53 -20.19 22.42
N THR A 233 25.02 -21.02 23.35
CA THR A 233 24.33 -22.20 23.88
C THR A 233 24.34 -22.16 25.41
N PRO A 234 23.52 -22.97 26.09
CA PRO A 234 23.60 -23.10 27.55
C PRO A 234 25.00 -23.43 28.08
N GLU A 235 25.77 -24.23 27.33
CA GLU A 235 27.16 -24.57 27.68
C GLU A 235 28.09 -23.38 27.64
N SER A 236 27.83 -22.39 26.79
CA SER A 236 28.58 -21.14 26.75
C SER A 236 28.46 -20.32 28.03
N ASP A 237 27.31 -20.41 28.72
CA ASP A 237 27.10 -19.75 30.01
C ASP A 237 27.88 -20.42 31.15
N VAL A 238 27.96 -21.76 31.16
CA VAL A 238 28.78 -22.51 32.15
C VAL A 238 30.25 -22.13 32.02
N ALA A 239 30.77 -22.06 30.79
CA ALA A 239 32.13 -21.64 30.54
C ALA A 239 32.39 -20.17 30.98
N TYR A 240 31.40 -19.27 30.75
CA TYR A 240 31.47 -17.87 31.17
C TYR A 240 31.49 -17.75 32.71
N GLU A 241 30.57 -18.46 33.40
CA GLU A 241 30.49 -18.46 34.87
C GLU A 241 31.79 -19.01 35.52
N ALA A 242 32.37 -20.06 34.94
CA ALA A 242 33.63 -20.63 35.39
C ALA A 242 34.82 -19.65 35.23
N ALA A 243 34.86 -18.94 34.08
CA ALA A 243 35.89 -17.92 33.83
C ALA A 243 35.78 -16.71 34.81
N ALA A 244 34.55 -16.23 35.04
CA ALA A 244 34.29 -15.14 35.96
C ALA A 244 34.66 -15.49 37.42
N ALA A 245 34.40 -16.73 37.84
CA ALA A 245 34.80 -17.24 39.14
C ALA A 245 36.34 -17.29 39.30
N ALA A 246 37.06 -17.72 38.27
CA ALA A 246 38.52 -17.76 38.26
C ALA A 246 39.15 -16.36 38.35
N GLU A 247 38.59 -15.35 37.66
CA GLU A 247 39.04 -13.95 37.74
C GLU A 247 38.84 -13.36 39.13
N GLN A 248 37.78 -13.70 39.84
CA GLN A 248 37.53 -13.27 41.22
C GLN A 248 38.57 -13.85 42.20
N TYR A 249 39.00 -15.09 42.01
CA TYR A 249 40.03 -15.71 42.83
C TYR A 249 41.42 -15.02 42.67
N ILE A 250 41.75 -14.60 41.44
CA ILE A 250 43.03 -13.93 41.16
C ILE A 250 43.10 -12.48 41.73
N SER A 251 41.93 -11.83 41.88
CA SER A 251 41.86 -10.45 42.39
C SER A 251 41.93 -10.35 43.92
N PHE A 252 41.94 -11.47 44.64
CA PHE A 252 42.07 -11.55 46.11
C PHE A 252 43.46 -11.97 46.58
N GLU A 253 44.40 -12.24 45.67
CA GLU A 253 45.83 -12.37 46.00
C GLU A 253 46.59 -11.05 45.67
#